data_8ea79502783353d47a2c71d58c328890
#
_entry.id   8ea79502783353d47a2c71d58c328890
#
_cell.length_a   1.000
_cell.length_b   1.000
_cell.length_c   1.000
_cell.angle_alpha   90.00
_cell.angle_beta   90.00
_cell.angle_gamma   90.00
#
_symmetry.space_group_name_H-M   'P 1'
#
loop_
_entity.id
_entity.type
_entity.pdbx_description
1 polymer ?
#
loop_
_entity_poly.entity_id
_entity_poly.type
_entity_poly.pdbx_seq_one_letter_code
_entity_poly.pdbx_strand_id
1 'polypeptide(L)'
;MFVLEAGMCAGQAVTEITLPATRMFPESITSTADGTLIVGSLGHGNVLRIARGKTTADEWIKPGAGGLNNVLGVYADEKGKTLWVCSNNLENKGDATALMAFDLKSGAPKGTYKLPGEGPLCNDIAVGPDGTAYVADTRLATVLMLKAGAKALEVAAKDPLLAGADGLAFGDKATLYVNSVTAGKLLRVDLGPDGKSKKVTELKLSRPLDRPDGMRAIGSHRMLLAENSGKMDIVTFEGPDKGNAVIKTIKEGLESTPGVTATRGMAWLIEGKLNYRNDAAFKDKDPGTFKMVAVPLPK
;
A
#
# COMPACT_ATOMS: atom_id res chain seq x y z
N MET A 1 -51.97 18.24 14.80
CA MET A 1 -50.55 18.63 14.77
C MET A 1 -49.78 17.38 14.38
N PHE A 2 -49.58 17.15 13.06
CA PHE A 2 -48.86 16.01 12.57
C PHE A 2 -47.37 16.36 12.51
N VAL A 3 -46.56 15.63 13.26
CA VAL A 3 -45.10 15.72 13.17
C VAL A 3 -44.68 14.78 12.04
N LEU A 4 -44.23 15.35 10.92
CA LEU A 4 -43.55 14.60 9.88
C LEU A 4 -42.14 14.27 10.36
N GLU A 5 -41.88 13.02 10.74
CA GLU A 5 -40.53 12.52 10.84
C GLU A 5 -39.92 12.41 9.44
N ALA A 6 -38.96 13.28 9.17
CA ALA A 6 -38.13 13.19 7.97
C ALA A 6 -37.18 11.98 8.15
N GLY A 7 -37.59 10.84 7.60
CA GLY A 7 -36.73 9.68 7.46
C GLY A 7 -35.50 10.06 6.61
N MET A 8 -34.33 10.21 7.23
CA MET A 8 -33.05 10.28 6.51
C MET A 8 -32.86 8.93 5.79
N CYS A 9 -33.04 8.91 4.47
CA CYS A 9 -32.53 7.81 3.64
C CYS A 9 -31.01 7.76 3.86
N ALA A 10 -30.55 6.78 4.63
CA ALA A 10 -29.15 6.41 4.64
C ALA A 10 -28.81 5.93 3.24
N GLY A 11 -28.10 6.74 2.47
CA GLY A 11 -27.65 6.38 1.14
C GLY A 11 -26.84 5.09 1.25
N GLN A 12 -27.13 4.12 0.38
CA GLN A 12 -26.44 2.85 0.33
C GLN A 12 -24.92 3.09 0.19
N ALA A 13 -24.12 2.50 1.07
CA ALA A 13 -22.68 2.69 1.03
C ALA A 13 -22.12 2.18 -0.32
N VAL A 14 -21.27 2.99 -0.97
CA VAL A 14 -20.56 2.57 -2.19
C VAL A 14 -19.63 1.43 -1.81
N THR A 15 -19.81 0.27 -2.46
CA THR A 15 -19.00 -0.94 -2.21
C THR A 15 -18.18 -1.39 -3.43
N GLU A 16 -18.38 -0.77 -4.60
CA GLU A 16 -17.59 -1.01 -5.79
C GLU A 16 -17.40 0.31 -6.56
N ILE A 17 -16.18 0.50 -7.09
CA ILE A 17 -15.79 1.64 -7.92
C ILE A 17 -15.03 1.11 -9.12
N THR A 18 -15.44 1.47 -10.32
CA THR A 18 -14.71 1.18 -11.57
C THR A 18 -13.69 2.28 -11.82
N LEU A 19 -12.45 1.90 -12.09
CA LEU A 19 -11.39 2.83 -12.42
C LEU A 19 -11.41 3.16 -13.93
N PRO A 20 -11.13 4.42 -14.32
CA PRO A 20 -11.55 4.96 -15.61
C PRO A 20 -10.71 4.51 -16.83
N ALA A 21 -9.55 3.91 -16.62
CA ALA A 21 -8.60 3.68 -17.71
C ALA A 21 -8.22 2.20 -17.87
N THR A 22 -8.06 1.75 -19.12
CA THR A 22 -7.47 0.45 -19.44
C THR A 22 -5.96 0.47 -19.22
N ARG A 23 -5.35 -0.68 -18.91
CA ARG A 23 -3.91 -0.87 -18.71
C ARG A 23 -3.27 0.07 -17.66
N MET A 24 -4.06 0.66 -16.77
CA MET A 24 -3.52 1.48 -15.68
C MET A 24 -2.80 0.64 -14.63
N PHE A 25 -3.17 -0.62 -14.48
CA PHE A 25 -2.58 -1.56 -13.50
C PHE A 25 -2.45 -0.89 -12.13
N PRO A 26 -3.57 -0.64 -11.43
CA PRO A 26 -3.51 -0.06 -10.10
C PRO A 26 -2.79 -1.02 -9.18
N GLU A 27 -1.76 -0.52 -8.48
CA GLU A 27 -0.87 -1.38 -7.70
C GLU A 27 -1.02 -1.13 -6.21
N SER A 28 -1.26 0.09 -5.80
CA SER A 28 -1.43 0.42 -4.38
C SER A 28 -2.61 1.37 -4.14
N ILE A 29 -3.18 1.26 -2.96
CA ILE A 29 -4.27 2.11 -2.48
C ILE A 29 -3.98 2.59 -1.06
N THR A 30 -4.32 3.85 -0.79
CA THR A 30 -4.36 4.42 0.54
C THR A 30 -5.62 5.25 0.74
N SER A 31 -5.89 5.68 1.95
CA SER A 31 -7.08 6.47 2.27
C SER A 31 -6.79 7.51 3.35
N THR A 32 -7.62 8.54 3.39
CA THR A 32 -7.65 9.51 4.46
C THR A 32 -8.84 9.27 5.41
N ALA A 33 -8.81 9.82 6.61
CA ALA A 33 -9.83 9.61 7.63
C ALA A 33 -11.20 10.15 7.22
N ASP A 34 -11.27 11.12 6.31
CA ASP A 34 -12.52 11.63 5.76
C ASP A 34 -13.22 10.67 4.79
N GLY A 35 -12.54 9.61 4.34
CA GLY A 35 -13.05 8.60 3.43
C GLY A 35 -12.63 8.79 1.97
N THR A 36 -11.71 9.71 1.68
CA THR A 36 -11.09 9.84 0.37
C THR A 36 -10.18 8.64 0.11
N LEU A 37 -10.23 8.07 -1.09
CA LEU A 37 -9.35 7.00 -1.55
C LEU A 37 -8.34 7.55 -2.55
N ILE A 38 -7.12 7.05 -2.50
CA ILE A 38 -6.00 7.47 -3.37
C ILE A 38 -5.36 6.21 -3.94
N VAL A 39 -5.20 6.15 -5.26
CA VAL A 39 -4.73 4.95 -5.99
C VAL A 39 -3.55 5.30 -6.86
N GLY A 40 -2.47 4.53 -6.74
CA GLY A 40 -1.30 4.60 -7.62
C GLY A 40 -1.49 3.76 -8.87
N SER A 41 -1.07 4.27 -10.03
CA SER A 41 -1.13 3.57 -11.31
C SER A 41 0.27 3.20 -11.80
N LEU A 42 0.55 1.92 -11.83
CA LEU A 42 1.81 1.38 -12.34
C LEU A 42 1.94 1.59 -13.85
N GLY A 43 0.85 1.41 -14.59
CA GLY A 43 0.87 1.47 -16.04
C GLY A 43 0.90 2.90 -16.60
N HIS A 44 0.21 3.84 -15.97
CA HIS A 44 0.11 5.22 -16.45
C HIS A 44 1.05 6.20 -15.72
N GLY A 45 1.63 5.80 -14.59
CA GLY A 45 2.52 6.66 -13.82
C GLY A 45 1.84 7.89 -13.22
N ASN A 46 0.56 7.78 -12.88
CA ASN A 46 -0.23 8.84 -12.26
C ASN A 46 -0.82 8.39 -10.91
N VAL A 47 -1.40 9.34 -10.18
CA VAL A 47 -2.16 9.06 -8.97
C VAL A 47 -3.58 9.56 -9.13
N LEU A 48 -4.54 8.68 -8.86
CA LEU A 48 -5.97 8.99 -8.86
C LEU A 48 -6.47 9.30 -7.46
N ARG A 49 -7.51 10.13 -7.37
CA ARG A 49 -8.20 10.45 -6.13
C ARG A 49 -9.71 10.27 -6.30
N ILE A 50 -10.33 9.62 -5.34
CA ILE A 50 -11.77 9.39 -5.29
C ILE A 50 -12.29 10.02 -4.01
N ALA A 51 -13.08 11.10 -4.14
CA ALA A 51 -13.70 11.74 -2.99
C ALA A 51 -14.75 10.82 -2.35
N ARG A 52 -14.92 10.94 -1.05
CA ARG A 52 -15.92 10.14 -0.31
C ARG A 52 -17.29 10.15 -0.98
N GLY A 53 -17.87 8.96 -1.14
CA GLY A 53 -19.19 8.76 -1.73
C GLY A 53 -19.26 8.92 -3.25
N LYS A 54 -18.14 9.18 -3.91
CA LYS A 54 -18.04 9.18 -5.36
C LYS A 54 -17.75 7.77 -5.88
N THR A 55 -18.19 7.49 -7.09
CA THR A 55 -17.91 6.25 -7.84
C THR A 55 -16.98 6.51 -9.03
N THR A 56 -16.52 7.76 -9.19
CA THR A 56 -15.59 8.17 -10.23
C THR A 56 -14.27 8.63 -9.62
N ALA A 57 -13.18 8.29 -10.28
CA ALA A 57 -11.84 8.69 -9.91
C ALA A 57 -11.40 9.89 -10.76
N ASP A 58 -10.80 10.89 -10.11
CA ASP A 58 -10.18 12.04 -10.78
C ASP A 58 -8.68 11.79 -10.90
N GLU A 59 -8.07 12.14 -12.05
CA GLU A 59 -6.61 12.21 -12.16
C GLU A 59 -6.12 13.39 -11.32
N TRP A 60 -5.44 13.09 -10.23
CA TRP A 60 -5.03 14.10 -9.28
C TRP A 60 -3.57 14.52 -9.43
N ILE A 61 -2.66 13.57 -9.53
CA ILE A 61 -1.25 13.83 -9.84
C ILE A 61 -0.97 13.21 -11.21
N LYS A 62 -0.61 14.07 -12.16
CA LYS A 62 -0.37 13.67 -13.55
C LYS A 62 0.94 12.90 -13.71
N PRO A 63 1.06 12.07 -14.74
CA PRO A 63 2.35 11.47 -15.11
C PRO A 63 3.42 12.54 -15.29
N GLY A 64 4.64 12.28 -14.86
CA GLY A 64 5.76 13.20 -14.95
C GLY A 64 5.78 14.34 -13.92
N ALA A 65 4.75 14.52 -13.09
CA ALA A 65 4.72 15.56 -12.07
C ALA A 65 5.88 15.39 -11.08
N GLY A 66 6.81 16.36 -11.03
CA GLY A 66 8.01 16.30 -10.19
C GLY A 66 8.97 15.15 -10.51
N GLY A 67 8.87 14.54 -11.70
CA GLY A 67 9.63 13.36 -12.11
C GLY A 67 8.91 12.03 -11.84
N LEU A 68 7.61 12.08 -11.50
CA LEU A 68 6.81 10.88 -11.24
C LEU A 68 6.78 9.94 -12.46
N ASN A 69 7.05 8.67 -12.21
CA ASN A 69 7.06 7.61 -13.22
C ASN A 69 6.16 6.45 -12.77
N ASN A 70 6.50 5.18 -13.08
CA ASN A 70 5.69 4.03 -12.67
C ASN A 70 5.41 4.04 -11.16
N VAL A 71 4.14 4.19 -10.77
CA VAL A 71 3.74 4.28 -9.35
C VAL A 71 3.44 2.88 -8.82
N LEU A 72 4.19 2.46 -7.79
CA LEU A 72 3.85 1.33 -6.94
C LEU A 72 3.17 1.86 -5.66
N GLY A 73 3.83 1.77 -4.52
CA GLY A 73 3.27 2.16 -3.23
C GLY A 73 2.79 3.61 -3.14
N VAL A 74 1.65 3.81 -2.52
CA VAL A 74 1.15 5.13 -2.10
C VAL A 74 0.73 5.10 -0.64
N TYR A 75 1.05 6.15 0.12
CA TYR A 75 0.71 6.27 1.54
C TYR A 75 0.31 7.70 1.92
N ALA A 76 -0.91 7.88 2.41
CA ALA A 76 -1.41 9.17 2.90
C ALA A 76 -1.02 9.39 4.36
N ASP A 77 0.00 10.20 4.60
CA ASP A 77 0.38 10.67 5.92
C ASP A 77 -0.36 11.96 6.26
N GLU A 78 -1.51 11.83 6.90
CA GLU A 78 -2.34 12.98 7.27
C GLU A 78 -1.65 13.88 8.32
N LYS A 79 -0.90 13.27 9.26
CA LYS A 79 -0.16 14.03 10.29
C LYS A 79 0.95 14.88 9.66
N GLY A 80 1.73 14.32 8.73
CA GLY A 80 2.76 15.01 7.97
C GLY A 80 2.24 15.81 6.78
N LYS A 81 0.90 15.78 6.51
CA LYS A 81 0.26 16.40 5.35
C LYS A 81 0.97 16.05 4.04
N THR A 82 1.37 14.78 3.91
CA THR A 82 2.18 14.31 2.80
C THR A 82 1.56 13.04 2.20
N LEU A 83 1.45 13.01 0.89
CA LEU A 83 1.30 11.77 0.14
C LEU A 83 2.70 11.29 -0.20
N TRP A 84 3.08 10.15 0.33
CA TRP A 84 4.28 9.44 -0.05
C TRP A 84 4.00 8.52 -1.22
N VAL A 85 4.91 8.47 -2.20
CA VAL A 85 4.75 7.71 -3.45
C VAL A 85 6.05 7.02 -3.81
N CYS A 86 5.99 5.72 -4.06
CA CYS A 86 7.06 4.96 -4.70
C CYS A 86 7.02 5.16 -6.22
N SER A 87 7.97 5.91 -6.76
CA SER A 87 8.15 6.16 -8.20
C SER A 87 9.30 5.31 -8.72
N ASN A 88 9.04 4.48 -9.73
CA ASN A 88 10.01 3.55 -10.27
C ASN A 88 10.33 3.80 -11.74
N ASN A 89 11.56 3.53 -12.14
CA ASN A 89 12.00 3.57 -13.52
C ASN A 89 12.10 2.15 -14.10
N LEU A 90 10.95 1.51 -14.30
CA LEU A 90 10.89 0.11 -14.75
C LEU A 90 11.26 -0.09 -16.22
N GLU A 91 11.17 0.97 -17.01
CA GLU A 91 11.41 0.93 -18.45
C GLU A 91 12.76 1.56 -18.83
N ASN A 92 13.60 1.91 -17.83
CA ASN A 92 14.85 2.65 -18.00
C ASN A 92 14.68 3.98 -18.76
N LYS A 93 13.52 4.63 -18.56
CA LYS A 93 13.18 5.94 -19.13
C LYS A 93 12.77 6.90 -18.02
N GLY A 94 13.29 8.10 -18.03
CA GLY A 94 12.97 9.12 -17.03
C GLY A 94 13.86 9.07 -15.78
N ASP A 95 13.36 9.61 -14.69
CA ASP A 95 14.11 9.76 -13.44
C ASP A 95 14.35 8.44 -12.73
N ALA A 96 15.37 8.41 -11.89
CA ALA A 96 15.73 7.22 -11.10
C ALA A 96 14.63 6.85 -10.11
N THR A 97 14.57 5.56 -9.74
CA THR A 97 13.68 5.07 -8.68
C THR A 97 13.85 5.89 -7.40
N ALA A 98 12.73 6.37 -6.86
CA ALA A 98 12.71 7.29 -5.72
C ALA A 98 11.46 7.11 -4.84
N LEU A 99 11.60 7.44 -3.55
CA LEU A 99 10.49 7.84 -2.70
C LEU A 99 10.19 9.31 -2.98
N MET A 100 8.96 9.62 -3.35
CA MET A 100 8.52 10.98 -3.62
C MET A 100 7.52 11.45 -2.58
N ALA A 101 7.58 12.75 -2.26
CA ALA A 101 6.64 13.42 -1.37
C ALA A 101 5.82 14.44 -2.15
N PHE A 102 4.51 14.40 -1.97
CA PHE A 102 3.57 15.39 -2.51
C PHE A 102 2.75 15.98 -1.36
N ASP A 103 2.28 17.21 -1.53
CA ASP A 103 1.34 17.80 -0.59
C ASP A 103 -0.01 17.07 -0.65
N LEU A 104 -0.47 16.57 0.49
CA LEU A 104 -1.66 15.69 0.55
C LEU A 104 -2.96 16.42 0.18
N LYS A 105 -3.00 17.74 0.21
CA LYS A 105 -4.18 18.54 -0.18
C LYS A 105 -4.16 18.90 -1.66
N SER A 106 -3.06 19.43 -2.14
CA SER A 106 -2.93 20.01 -3.49
C SER A 106 -2.35 19.04 -4.52
N GLY A 107 -1.62 18.00 -4.11
CA GLY A 107 -0.85 17.14 -5.02
C GLY A 107 0.44 17.79 -5.54
N ALA A 108 0.84 18.96 -5.02
CA ALA A 108 2.07 19.61 -5.42
C ALA A 108 3.32 18.84 -4.95
N PRO A 109 4.38 18.70 -5.78
CA PRO A 109 5.61 18.04 -5.36
C PRO A 109 6.26 18.76 -4.18
N LYS A 110 6.74 17.99 -3.17
CA LYS A 110 7.45 18.49 -1.97
C LYS A 110 8.90 18.04 -1.93
N GLY A 111 9.21 16.86 -2.48
CA GLY A 111 10.57 16.32 -2.47
C GLY A 111 10.70 15.00 -3.19
N THR A 112 11.93 14.68 -3.61
CA THR A 112 12.30 13.43 -4.27
C THR A 112 13.55 12.89 -3.61
N TYR A 113 13.50 11.62 -3.18
CA TYR A 113 14.55 10.95 -2.42
C TYR A 113 14.92 9.66 -3.16
N LYS A 114 16.03 9.72 -3.90
CA LYS A 114 16.52 8.59 -4.70
C LYS A 114 16.82 7.38 -3.80
N LEU A 115 16.37 6.19 -4.19
CA LEU A 115 16.76 4.97 -3.51
C LEU A 115 18.25 4.67 -3.77
N PRO A 116 19.01 4.28 -2.72
CA PRO A 116 20.40 3.91 -2.86
C PRO A 116 20.54 2.52 -3.52
N GLY A 117 21.72 2.24 -4.06
CA GLY A 117 22.05 0.95 -4.67
C GLY A 117 21.82 0.90 -6.18
N GLU A 118 22.04 -0.28 -6.76
CA GLU A 118 21.90 -0.52 -8.19
C GLU A 118 20.60 -1.28 -8.46
N GLY A 119 19.75 -0.72 -9.32
CA GLY A 119 18.47 -1.31 -9.72
C GLY A 119 17.43 -1.51 -8.61
N PRO A 120 17.28 -0.58 -7.65
CA PRO A 120 16.32 -0.73 -6.55
C PRO A 120 14.88 -0.78 -7.07
N LEU A 121 13.97 -1.32 -6.26
CA LEU A 121 12.53 -1.29 -6.50
C LEU A 121 11.82 -0.74 -5.27
N CYS A 122 11.36 0.51 -5.34
CA CYS A 122 10.51 1.14 -4.34
C CYS A 122 9.13 0.50 -4.38
N ASN A 123 8.75 -0.28 -3.37
CA ASN A 123 7.50 -1.03 -3.40
C ASN A 123 6.42 -0.37 -2.54
N ASP A 124 6.37 -0.62 -1.25
CA ASP A 124 5.35 -0.05 -0.37
C ASP A 124 5.95 0.85 0.72
N ILE A 125 5.09 1.58 1.43
CA ILE A 125 5.48 2.65 2.36
C ILE A 125 4.69 2.53 3.66
N ALA A 126 5.37 2.72 4.79
CA ALA A 126 4.73 2.97 6.08
C ALA A 126 5.38 4.17 6.76
N VAL A 127 4.61 4.89 7.57
CA VAL A 127 5.13 6.02 8.35
C VAL A 127 5.06 5.69 9.83
N GLY A 128 6.20 5.80 10.49
CA GLY A 128 6.31 5.59 11.92
C GLY A 128 5.65 6.70 12.76
N PRO A 129 5.42 6.47 14.05
CA PRO A 129 4.76 7.44 14.92
C PRO A 129 5.55 8.76 15.08
N ASP A 130 6.85 8.73 14.83
CA ASP A 130 7.77 9.88 14.82
C ASP A 130 7.81 10.65 13.49
N GLY A 131 7.06 10.17 12.46
CA GLY A 131 7.04 10.75 11.12
C GLY A 131 8.15 10.27 10.19
N THR A 132 8.94 9.28 10.61
CA THR A 132 9.91 8.62 9.72
C THR A 132 9.18 7.77 8.70
N ALA A 133 9.44 7.98 7.41
CA ALA A 133 8.92 7.12 6.34
C ALA A 133 9.83 5.91 6.15
N TYR A 134 9.24 4.72 6.08
CA TYR A 134 9.92 3.45 5.80
C TYR A 134 9.45 2.92 4.46
N VAL A 135 10.38 2.34 3.70
CA VAL A 135 10.16 1.91 2.31
C VAL A 135 10.72 0.51 2.12
N ALA A 136 9.93 -0.39 1.54
CA ALA A 136 10.41 -1.68 1.10
C ALA A 136 11.17 -1.53 -0.23
N ASP A 137 12.40 -2.03 -0.27
CA ASP A 137 13.12 -2.27 -1.53
C ASP A 137 13.13 -3.78 -1.81
N THR A 138 12.23 -4.18 -2.68
CA THR A 138 11.99 -5.59 -2.98
C THR A 138 13.20 -6.28 -3.60
N ARG A 139 13.93 -5.56 -4.47
CA ARG A 139 15.07 -6.15 -5.21
C ARG A 139 16.33 -6.25 -4.38
N LEU A 140 16.58 -5.28 -3.51
CA LEU A 140 17.79 -5.24 -2.70
C LEU A 140 17.61 -5.87 -1.31
N ALA A 141 16.45 -6.45 -1.01
CA ALA A 141 16.14 -7.11 0.25
C ALA A 141 16.41 -6.20 1.47
N THR A 142 15.96 -4.94 1.36
CA THR A 142 16.16 -3.94 2.40
C THR A 142 14.87 -3.21 2.74
N VAL A 143 14.81 -2.69 3.95
CA VAL A 143 13.89 -1.61 4.31
C VAL A 143 14.73 -0.36 4.47
N LEU A 144 14.36 0.68 3.75
CA LEU A 144 14.96 2.00 3.84
C LEU A 144 14.15 2.90 4.77
N MET A 145 14.75 3.96 5.32
CA MET A 145 14.04 4.97 6.10
C MET A 145 14.45 6.39 5.70
N LEU A 146 13.49 7.30 5.75
CA LEU A 146 13.68 8.74 5.62
C LEU A 146 13.20 9.40 6.91
N LYS A 147 14.11 9.86 7.75
CA LYS A 147 13.76 10.61 8.96
C LYS A 147 13.18 11.97 8.62
N ALA A 148 12.31 12.49 9.47
CA ALA A 148 11.74 13.82 9.29
C ALA A 148 12.86 14.87 9.09
N GLY A 149 12.79 15.63 8.00
CA GLY A 149 13.77 16.66 7.63
C GLY A 149 15.08 16.13 7.00
N ALA A 150 15.28 14.82 6.90
CA ALA A 150 16.43 14.24 6.21
C ALA A 150 16.39 14.51 4.70
N LYS A 151 17.55 14.50 4.07
CA LYS A 151 17.72 14.75 2.62
C LYS A 151 17.99 13.48 1.82
N ALA A 152 18.24 12.36 2.48
CA ALA A 152 18.54 11.08 1.86
C ALA A 152 17.96 9.92 2.66
N LEU A 153 17.65 8.85 1.97
CA LEU A 153 17.25 7.57 2.57
C LEU A 153 18.48 6.88 3.19
N GLU A 154 18.26 6.23 4.32
CA GLU A 154 19.20 5.35 4.99
C GLU A 154 18.67 3.93 5.05
N VAL A 155 19.56 2.93 5.16
CA VAL A 155 19.16 1.54 5.41
C VAL A 155 18.67 1.41 6.86
N ALA A 156 17.40 1.06 7.03
CA ALA A 156 16.80 0.74 8.32
C ALA A 156 16.99 -0.75 8.67
N ALA A 157 16.78 -1.63 7.70
CA ALA A 157 17.00 -3.07 7.88
C ALA A 157 17.58 -3.69 6.60
N LYS A 158 18.52 -4.62 6.78
CA LYS A 158 19.06 -5.48 5.73
C LYS A 158 19.23 -6.87 6.29
N ASP A 159 18.48 -7.83 5.74
CA ASP A 159 18.48 -9.21 6.22
C ASP A 159 18.07 -10.13 5.06
N PRO A 160 18.64 -11.33 4.91
CA PRO A 160 18.22 -12.30 3.88
C PRO A 160 16.72 -12.64 3.93
N LEU A 161 16.08 -12.59 5.09
CA LEU A 161 14.63 -12.79 5.25
C LEU A 161 13.81 -11.73 4.50
N LEU A 162 14.36 -10.53 4.27
CA LEU A 162 13.70 -9.44 3.55
C LEU A 162 13.74 -9.61 2.03
N ALA A 163 14.28 -10.73 1.51
CA ALA A 163 14.21 -11.01 0.07
C ALA A 163 12.74 -11.01 -0.39
N GLY A 164 12.42 -10.19 -1.41
CA GLY A 164 11.06 -9.98 -1.86
C GLY A 164 10.19 -9.14 -0.91
N ALA A 165 10.80 -8.30 -0.04
CA ALA A 165 10.07 -7.37 0.82
C ALA A 165 9.12 -6.51 0.00
N ASP A 166 7.85 -6.43 0.44
CA ASP A 166 6.77 -5.80 -0.28
C ASP A 166 5.93 -4.92 0.67
N GLY A 167 4.72 -5.32 1.04
CA GLY A 167 3.88 -4.58 1.96
C GLY A 167 4.51 -4.42 3.33
N LEU A 168 4.39 -3.21 3.89
CA LEU A 168 4.86 -2.95 5.25
C LEU A 168 3.88 -2.08 6.03
N ALA A 169 3.76 -2.34 7.33
CA ALA A 169 2.91 -1.58 8.22
C ALA A 169 3.41 -1.61 9.66
N PHE A 170 3.20 -0.51 10.38
CA PHE A 170 3.45 -0.46 11.81
C PHE A 170 2.33 -1.16 12.59
N GLY A 171 2.72 -2.00 13.54
CA GLY A 171 1.82 -2.52 14.58
C GLY A 171 1.73 -1.56 15.75
N ASP A 172 2.29 -1.96 16.89
CA ASP A 172 2.49 -1.06 18.00
C ASP A 172 3.88 -0.40 17.92
N LYS A 173 3.97 0.77 18.48
CA LYS A 173 5.08 1.75 18.66
C LYS A 173 6.41 1.57 17.91
N ALA A 174 7.09 0.42 17.98
CA ALA A 174 8.43 0.22 17.44
C ALA A 174 8.55 -1.08 16.61
N THR A 175 7.44 -1.71 16.30
CA THR A 175 7.40 -2.95 15.54
C THR A 175 6.89 -2.67 14.14
N LEU A 176 7.75 -2.88 13.15
CA LEU A 176 7.38 -2.85 11.75
C LEU A 176 7.16 -4.30 11.27
N TYR A 177 6.03 -4.56 10.64
CA TYR A 177 5.77 -5.81 9.97
C TYR A 177 6.01 -5.64 8.47
N VAL A 178 6.63 -6.65 7.86
CA VAL A 178 6.97 -6.67 6.43
C VAL A 178 6.57 -8.03 5.88
N ASN A 179 5.90 -8.09 4.74
CA ASN A 179 5.71 -9.35 4.05
C ASN A 179 6.76 -9.55 2.95
N SER A 180 6.92 -10.79 2.50
CA SER A 180 7.72 -11.17 1.33
C SER A 180 6.82 -11.78 0.29
N VAL A 181 6.61 -11.06 -0.81
CA VAL A 181 5.73 -11.49 -1.91
C VAL A 181 6.24 -12.77 -2.56
N THR A 182 7.55 -12.96 -2.65
CA THR A 182 8.16 -14.13 -3.30
C THR A 182 8.23 -15.35 -2.41
N ALA A 183 8.41 -15.16 -1.09
CA ALA A 183 8.54 -16.26 -0.13
C ALA A 183 7.23 -16.62 0.59
N GLY A 184 6.15 -15.83 0.43
CA GLY A 184 4.88 -16.05 1.14
C GLY A 184 5.01 -15.90 2.66
N LYS A 185 5.92 -15.05 3.12
CA LYS A 185 6.26 -14.87 4.54
C LYS A 185 5.71 -13.58 5.10
N LEU A 186 5.56 -13.55 6.41
CA LEU A 186 5.33 -12.35 7.19
C LEU A 186 6.46 -12.24 8.24
N LEU A 187 7.06 -11.07 8.32
CA LEU A 187 8.23 -10.79 9.12
C LEU A 187 7.92 -9.71 10.14
N ARG A 188 8.54 -9.81 11.31
CA ARG A 188 8.58 -8.76 12.32
C ARG A 188 9.97 -8.14 12.34
N VAL A 189 10.04 -6.83 12.24
CA VAL A 189 11.26 -6.04 12.32
C VAL A 189 11.19 -5.21 13.60
N ASP A 190 11.97 -5.59 14.60
CA ASP A 190 12.08 -4.87 15.87
C ASP A 190 13.04 -3.69 15.68
N LEU A 191 12.54 -2.46 15.80
CA LEU A 191 13.32 -1.24 15.60
C LEU A 191 13.94 -0.72 16.91
N GLY A 192 15.12 -0.17 16.79
CA GLY A 192 15.77 0.60 17.84
C GLY A 192 15.28 2.05 17.92
N PRO A 193 15.73 2.80 18.94
CA PRO A 193 15.41 4.22 19.07
C PRO A 193 15.91 5.07 17.90
N ASP A 194 16.92 4.60 17.18
CA ASP A 194 17.48 5.23 15.99
C ASP A 194 16.68 4.94 14.71
N GLY A 195 15.62 4.12 14.79
CA GLY A 195 14.80 3.66 13.68
C GLY A 195 15.40 2.50 12.90
N LYS A 196 16.56 1.96 13.31
CA LYS A 196 17.20 0.83 12.65
C LYS A 196 16.79 -0.49 13.29
N SER A 197 16.80 -1.54 12.48
CA SER A 197 16.46 -2.90 12.91
C SER A 197 17.48 -3.42 13.93
N LYS A 198 16.96 -3.93 15.03
CA LYS A 198 17.70 -4.77 15.99
C LYS A 198 17.60 -6.25 15.63
N LYS A 199 16.47 -6.66 15.06
CA LYS A 199 16.19 -8.04 14.73
C LYS A 199 15.10 -8.13 13.67
N VAL A 200 15.25 -9.06 12.73
CA VAL A 200 14.22 -9.52 11.83
C VAL A 200 13.83 -10.94 12.23
N THR A 201 12.53 -11.21 12.34
CA THR A 201 12.00 -12.50 12.77
C THR A 201 10.88 -12.93 11.85
N GLU A 202 10.95 -14.15 11.33
CA GLU A 202 9.84 -14.77 10.59
C GLU A 202 8.72 -15.16 11.57
N LEU A 203 7.47 -14.85 11.22
CA LEU A 203 6.31 -15.20 12.03
C LEU A 203 5.78 -16.58 11.66
N LYS A 204 5.22 -17.28 12.65
CA LYS A 204 4.48 -18.51 12.42
C LYS A 204 3.06 -18.16 11.95
N LEU A 205 2.71 -18.59 10.75
CA LEU A 205 1.41 -18.31 10.14
C LEU A 205 0.41 -19.44 10.42
N SER A 206 -0.86 -19.10 10.64
CA SER A 206 -1.95 -20.09 10.79
C SER A 206 -2.28 -20.82 9.48
N ARG A 207 -1.94 -20.22 8.34
CA ARG A 207 -1.95 -20.82 6.99
C ARG A 207 -0.88 -20.15 6.11
N PRO A 208 -0.45 -20.81 5.02
CA PRO A 208 0.40 -20.17 4.02
C PRO A 208 -0.26 -18.91 3.42
N LEU A 209 0.56 -17.95 3.03
CA LEU A 209 0.17 -16.80 2.21
C LEU A 209 0.57 -17.06 0.74
N ASP A 210 -0.29 -16.65 -0.18
CA ASP A 210 -0.04 -16.78 -1.61
C ASP A 210 0.25 -15.41 -2.23
N ARG A 211 1.53 -15.09 -2.37
CA ARG A 211 2.02 -13.81 -2.89
C ARG A 211 1.42 -12.61 -2.13
N PRO A 212 1.69 -12.52 -0.80
CA PRO A 212 1.25 -11.37 -0.01
C PRO A 212 1.85 -10.09 -0.56
N ASP A 213 1.05 -9.03 -0.61
CA ASP A 213 1.39 -7.75 -1.22
C ASP A 213 1.02 -6.60 -0.26
N GLY A 214 0.31 -5.57 -0.66
CA GLY A 214 0.01 -4.40 0.14
C GLY A 214 -0.57 -4.72 1.52
N MET A 215 -0.10 -4.02 2.55
CA MET A 215 -0.49 -4.22 3.94
C MET A 215 -0.77 -2.91 4.66
N ARG A 216 -1.84 -2.83 5.46
CA ARG A 216 -2.23 -1.62 6.22
C ARG A 216 -2.69 -1.96 7.63
N ALA A 217 -2.22 -1.21 8.61
CA ALA A 217 -2.67 -1.36 10.00
C ALA A 217 -4.15 -0.97 10.18
N ILE A 218 -4.90 -1.77 10.90
CA ILE A 218 -6.29 -1.53 11.31
C ILE A 218 -6.46 -1.58 12.84
N GLY A 219 -5.37 -1.38 13.54
CA GLY A 219 -5.24 -1.39 14.98
C GLY A 219 -3.85 -1.85 15.40
N SER A 220 -3.56 -1.86 16.70
CA SER A 220 -2.23 -2.19 17.22
C SER A 220 -1.80 -3.65 16.99
N HIS A 221 -2.76 -4.54 16.76
CA HIS A 221 -2.53 -6.00 16.67
C HIS A 221 -3.16 -6.62 15.42
N ARG A 222 -3.76 -5.81 14.55
CA ARG A 222 -4.43 -6.29 13.33
C ARG A 222 -4.00 -5.48 12.12
N MET A 223 -3.89 -6.17 11.00
CA MET A 223 -3.60 -5.56 9.71
C MET A 223 -4.53 -6.13 8.64
N LEU A 224 -4.84 -5.33 7.65
CA LEU A 224 -5.30 -5.81 6.35
C LEU A 224 -4.09 -6.23 5.54
N LEU A 225 -4.23 -7.32 4.79
CA LEU A 225 -3.24 -7.84 3.86
C LEU A 225 -3.93 -8.20 2.54
N ALA A 226 -3.34 -7.81 1.42
CA ALA A 226 -3.71 -8.30 0.10
C ALA A 226 -2.88 -9.53 -0.25
N GLU A 227 -3.50 -10.55 -0.86
CA GLU A 227 -2.77 -11.62 -1.54
C GLU A 227 -3.02 -11.51 -3.06
N ASN A 228 -2.00 -11.49 -3.88
CA ASN A 228 -2.13 -11.43 -5.34
C ASN A 228 -2.87 -12.63 -5.97
N SER A 229 -3.22 -13.60 -5.16
CA SER A 229 -4.16 -14.67 -5.49
C SER A 229 -5.64 -14.25 -5.48
N GLY A 230 -5.94 -12.98 -5.23
CA GLY A 230 -7.29 -12.43 -5.27
C GLY A 230 -8.00 -12.38 -3.92
N LYS A 231 -7.24 -12.26 -2.81
CA LYS A 231 -7.78 -12.27 -1.46
C LYS A 231 -7.45 -11.01 -0.68
N MET A 232 -8.32 -10.70 0.28
CA MET A 232 -8.08 -9.74 1.35
C MET A 232 -8.24 -10.43 2.69
N ASP A 233 -7.22 -10.30 3.52
CA ASP A 233 -7.15 -10.92 4.83
C ASP A 233 -7.11 -9.89 5.96
N ILE A 234 -7.58 -10.32 7.13
CA ILE A 234 -7.19 -9.75 8.41
C ILE A 234 -6.12 -10.64 9.01
N VAL A 235 -4.98 -10.05 9.31
CA VAL A 235 -3.90 -10.68 10.07
C VAL A 235 -3.97 -10.18 11.50
N THR A 236 -4.06 -11.11 12.47
CA THR A 236 -4.03 -10.81 13.91
C THR A 236 -2.75 -11.37 14.52
N PHE A 237 -1.98 -10.53 15.19
CA PHE A 237 -0.73 -10.93 15.84
C PHE A 237 -1.00 -11.38 17.27
N GLU A 238 -0.54 -12.59 17.60
CA GLU A 238 -0.80 -13.28 18.87
C GLU A 238 0.49 -13.79 19.52
N GLY A 239 0.35 -14.22 20.78
CA GLY A 239 1.43 -14.76 21.60
C GLY A 239 2.19 -13.68 22.38
N PRO A 240 3.03 -14.08 23.37
CA PRO A 240 3.74 -13.15 24.24
C PRO A 240 4.65 -12.19 23.48
N ASP A 241 5.30 -12.67 22.42
CA ASP A 241 6.19 -11.87 21.56
C ASP A 241 5.55 -11.53 20.22
N LYS A 242 4.22 -11.75 20.06
CA LYS A 242 3.52 -11.61 18.77
C LYS A 242 4.24 -12.35 17.63
N GLY A 243 4.77 -13.53 17.96
CA GLY A 243 5.48 -14.40 17.03
C GLY A 243 4.55 -15.23 16.14
N ASN A 244 3.24 -15.19 16.38
CA ASN A 244 2.22 -15.89 15.60
C ASN A 244 1.33 -14.90 14.88
N ALA A 245 0.92 -15.25 13.66
CA ALA A 245 -0.03 -14.50 12.86
C ALA A 245 -1.22 -15.39 12.49
N VAL A 246 -2.40 -15.04 12.97
CA VAL A 246 -3.66 -15.68 12.60
C VAL A 246 -4.24 -14.94 11.41
N ILE A 247 -4.48 -15.65 10.31
CA ILE A 247 -4.91 -15.11 9.04
C ILE A 247 -6.35 -15.51 8.77
N LYS A 248 -7.22 -14.52 8.58
CA LYS A 248 -8.65 -14.72 8.27
C LYS A 248 -9.00 -13.98 6.98
N THR A 249 -9.35 -14.73 5.94
CA THR A 249 -9.84 -14.16 4.68
C THR A 249 -11.23 -13.53 4.88
N ILE A 250 -11.40 -12.28 4.44
CA ILE A 250 -12.66 -11.53 4.53
C ILE A 250 -13.25 -11.21 3.16
N LYS A 251 -12.47 -11.34 2.08
CA LYS A 251 -12.90 -11.21 0.69
C LYS A 251 -12.00 -12.05 -0.21
N GLU A 252 -12.58 -12.64 -1.24
CA GLU A 252 -11.86 -13.41 -2.27
C GLU A 252 -12.56 -13.31 -3.62
N GLY A 253 -11.98 -13.91 -4.66
CA GLY A 253 -12.56 -14.01 -6.00
C GLY A 253 -12.30 -12.80 -6.89
N LEU A 254 -11.23 -12.04 -6.63
CA LEU A 254 -10.72 -10.98 -7.51
C LEU A 254 -9.50 -11.45 -8.30
N GLU A 255 -9.11 -10.69 -9.32
CA GLU A 255 -7.96 -11.02 -10.16
C GLU A 255 -6.76 -10.14 -9.80
N SER A 256 -5.71 -10.74 -9.20
CA SER A 256 -4.48 -10.06 -8.76
C SER A 256 -4.77 -8.81 -7.91
N THR A 257 -4.66 -8.95 -6.61
CA THR A 257 -5.04 -7.91 -5.64
C THR A 257 -3.82 -7.38 -4.90
N PRO A 258 -3.16 -6.30 -5.43
CA PRO A 258 -1.90 -5.83 -4.84
C PRO A 258 -2.09 -4.87 -3.66
N GLY A 259 -3.24 -4.25 -3.48
CA GLY A 259 -3.36 -3.19 -2.47
C GLY A 259 -4.64 -3.20 -1.66
N VAL A 260 -4.51 -2.84 -0.37
CA VAL A 260 -5.62 -2.71 0.60
C VAL A 260 -5.52 -1.41 1.37
N THR A 261 -6.67 -0.91 1.81
CA THR A 261 -6.75 0.19 2.79
C THR A 261 -8.04 0.08 3.62
N ALA A 262 -8.11 0.82 4.72
CA ALA A 262 -9.32 0.90 5.53
C ALA A 262 -9.65 2.34 5.87
N THR A 263 -10.92 2.70 5.69
CA THR A 263 -11.43 4.00 6.12
C THR A 263 -12.92 3.88 6.45
N ARG A 264 -13.35 4.60 7.48
CA ARG A 264 -14.77 4.72 7.90
C ARG A 264 -15.50 3.37 8.06
N GLY A 265 -14.81 2.38 8.64
CA GLY A 265 -15.38 1.06 8.92
C GLY A 265 -15.49 0.14 7.70
N MET A 266 -14.91 0.53 6.57
CA MET A 266 -14.83 -0.29 5.35
C MET A 266 -13.37 -0.65 5.05
N ALA A 267 -13.16 -1.90 4.67
CA ALA A 267 -11.91 -2.37 4.09
C ALA A 267 -12.04 -2.37 2.56
N TRP A 268 -11.09 -1.75 1.87
CA TRP A 268 -11.03 -1.63 0.41
C TRP A 268 -9.89 -2.46 -0.15
N LEU A 269 -10.15 -3.12 -1.27
CA LEU A 269 -9.22 -3.93 -2.04
C LEU A 269 -9.24 -3.49 -3.50
N ILE A 270 -8.08 -3.36 -4.12
CA ILE A 270 -7.97 -3.07 -5.57
C ILE A 270 -7.68 -4.33 -6.37
N GLU A 271 -8.25 -4.42 -7.56
CA GLU A 271 -7.94 -5.43 -8.56
C GLU A 271 -6.88 -4.88 -9.51
N GLY A 272 -5.67 -5.45 -9.48
CA GLY A 272 -4.51 -4.94 -10.22
C GLY A 272 -4.28 -5.60 -11.57
N LYS A 273 -4.75 -6.84 -11.74
CA LYS A 273 -4.60 -7.66 -12.97
C LYS A 273 -3.17 -7.65 -13.51
N LEU A 274 -2.18 -7.73 -12.59
CA LEU A 274 -0.75 -7.59 -12.91
C LEU A 274 -0.22 -8.68 -13.83
N ASN A 275 -0.91 -9.84 -13.94
CA ASN A 275 -0.64 -10.88 -14.92
C ASN A 275 -0.69 -10.34 -16.37
N TYR A 276 -1.64 -9.43 -16.71
CA TYR A 276 -1.73 -8.81 -18.05
C TYR A 276 -0.56 -7.85 -18.36
N ARG A 277 0.24 -7.52 -17.38
CA ARG A 277 1.46 -6.73 -17.57
C ARG A 277 2.72 -7.58 -17.54
N ASN A 278 2.78 -8.55 -16.61
CA ASN A 278 4.01 -9.24 -16.25
C ASN A 278 4.16 -10.63 -16.89
N ASP A 279 3.05 -11.26 -17.32
CA ASP A 279 3.06 -12.59 -17.94
C ASP A 279 2.96 -12.48 -19.47
N ALA A 280 3.90 -13.10 -20.17
CA ALA A 280 3.95 -13.12 -21.63
C ALA A 280 2.68 -13.72 -22.27
N ALA A 281 1.98 -14.63 -21.59
CA ALA A 281 0.73 -15.22 -22.07
C ALA A 281 -0.46 -14.25 -22.08
N PHE A 282 -0.38 -13.13 -21.34
CA PHE A 282 -1.44 -12.18 -21.14
C PHE A 282 -1.12 -10.77 -21.63
N LYS A 283 0.16 -10.40 -21.84
CA LYS A 283 0.58 -9.02 -22.13
C LYS A 283 -0.11 -8.36 -23.33
N ASP A 284 -0.51 -9.13 -24.32
CA ASP A 284 -1.16 -8.67 -25.54
C ASP A 284 -2.70 -8.74 -25.47
N LYS A 285 -3.25 -9.25 -24.36
CA LYS A 285 -4.69 -9.30 -24.12
C LYS A 285 -5.17 -8.03 -23.45
N ASP A 286 -6.43 -7.68 -23.70
CA ASP A 286 -7.08 -6.57 -22.99
C ASP A 286 -7.41 -6.99 -21.56
N PRO A 287 -6.89 -6.29 -20.52
CA PRO A 287 -7.27 -6.54 -19.14
C PRO A 287 -8.71 -6.11 -18.82
N GLY A 288 -9.36 -5.37 -19.71
CA GLY A 288 -10.65 -4.72 -19.44
C GLY A 288 -10.55 -3.63 -18.38
N THR A 289 -11.64 -3.37 -17.68
CA THR A 289 -11.70 -2.39 -16.60
C THR A 289 -11.08 -2.91 -15.32
N PHE A 290 -10.57 -2.01 -14.51
CA PHE A 290 -10.10 -2.28 -13.15
C PHE A 290 -11.14 -1.83 -12.13
N LYS A 291 -11.18 -2.45 -10.99
CA LYS A 291 -12.13 -2.08 -9.94
C LYS A 291 -11.52 -2.11 -8.55
N MET A 292 -12.20 -1.41 -7.68
CA MET A 292 -12.00 -1.44 -6.24
C MET A 292 -13.26 -1.98 -5.59
N VAL A 293 -13.13 -2.86 -4.62
CA VAL A 293 -14.27 -3.40 -3.87
C VAL A 293 -14.07 -3.18 -2.38
N ALA A 294 -15.18 -2.97 -1.69
CA ALA A 294 -15.18 -2.77 -0.24
C ALA A 294 -16.06 -3.79 0.46
N VAL A 295 -15.63 -4.17 1.64
CA VAL A 295 -16.43 -4.95 2.60
C VAL A 295 -16.42 -4.26 3.97
N PRO A 296 -17.46 -4.42 4.80
CA PRO A 296 -17.43 -3.95 6.18
C PRO A 296 -16.23 -4.53 6.91
N LEU A 297 -15.49 -3.67 7.62
CA LEU A 297 -14.39 -4.10 8.46
C LEU A 297 -14.96 -4.80 9.71
N PRO A 298 -14.63 -6.08 9.96
CA PRO A 298 -15.08 -6.79 11.15
C PRO A 298 -14.56 -6.12 12.43
N LYS A 299 -15.45 -6.00 13.42
CA LYS A 299 -15.13 -5.44 14.73
C LYS A 299 -14.11 -6.27 15.51
#